data_40c8e31331380517083a11e5c6efac2c
#
_entry.id   40c8e31331380517083a11e5c6efac2c
#
_cell.length_a   1.000
_cell.length_b   1.000
_cell.length_c   1.000
_cell.angle_alpha   90.00
_cell.angle_beta   90.00
_cell.angle_gamma   90.00
#
_symmetry.space_group_name_H-M   'P 1'
#
loop_
_entity.id
_entity.type
_entity.pdbx_description
1 polymer ?
#
loop_
_entity_poly.entity_id
_entity_poly.type
_entity_poly.pdbx_seq_one_letter_code
_entity_poly.pdbx_strand_id
1 'polypeptide(L)'
;MSAITNLNESPQKRSGGRKINWWRIIGYVTLLIFAIIYLYPLLMLLSTALKTLPEFFKSPTALPASPSFDNFVEAWDKASFPRLLLNSLIYTTVSTVLYIITAIFVAFPIARGLVRGHKLIFTLFVIALFLPPALIPQFQLILRMGLYNNPFGYMLFFLINPIGIIILVGYIRTLPKELDESAAMDGCGYFRFVWQVIMPLSRPAIATVVVLHAIGIWNELILPTIYLTNEAYFPVTRGLIVFKGVYGSNWPTLAAAVLMLTLPMLILFLVLQKYIISGLTAGAVKG
;
A
#
# COMPACT_ATOMS: atom_id res chain seq x y z
N MET A 1 -49.03 65.67 9.77
CA MET A 1 -48.64 65.91 11.19
C MET A 1 -48.24 64.57 11.76
N SER A 2 -46.94 64.46 12.09
CA SER A 2 -46.28 63.76 13.19
C SER A 2 -46.49 62.23 13.24
N ALA A 3 -45.52 61.39 13.47
CA ALA A 3 -44.22 61.60 14.05
C ALA A 3 -43.27 60.46 13.69
N ILE A 4 -42.10 60.83 13.45
CA ILE A 4 -40.89 60.02 13.46
C ILE A 4 -40.61 59.60 14.92
N THR A 5 -40.44 58.32 15.18
CA THR A 5 -39.75 57.92 16.46
C THR A 5 -38.98 56.62 16.25
N ASN A 6 -37.66 56.77 16.30
CA ASN A 6 -36.65 55.91 16.86
C ASN A 6 -36.37 54.55 16.28
N LEU A 7 -35.51 54.58 15.28
CA LEU A 7 -34.54 53.56 14.97
C LEU A 7 -33.27 53.82 15.81
N ASN A 8 -33.06 53.09 16.88
CA ASN A 8 -31.77 53.01 17.53
C ASN A 8 -31.68 51.69 18.31
N GLU A 9 -31.67 50.58 17.61
CA GLU A 9 -31.22 49.31 18.16
C GLU A 9 -29.79 49.03 17.67
N SER A 10 -28.85 49.34 18.54
CA SER A 10 -27.45 48.96 18.42
C SER A 10 -27.34 47.42 18.32
N PRO A 11 -26.51 46.83 17.39
CA PRO A 11 -26.31 45.41 17.33
C PRO A 11 -25.59 44.95 18.60
N GLN A 12 -26.32 44.28 19.47
CA GLN A 12 -25.73 43.57 20.61
C GLN A 12 -24.69 42.59 20.08
N LYS A 13 -23.39 42.90 20.25
CA LYS A 13 -22.28 41.98 20.17
C LYS A 13 -22.55 40.83 21.13
N ARG A 14 -23.12 39.74 20.65
CA ARG A 14 -23.11 38.45 21.34
C ARG A 14 -21.64 38.01 21.47
N SER A 15 -21.02 38.33 22.59
CA SER A 15 -19.79 37.71 23.06
C SER A 15 -20.13 36.25 23.42
N GLY A 16 -20.21 35.43 22.37
CA GLY A 16 -20.32 33.97 22.51
C GLY A 16 -19.03 33.46 23.09
N GLY A 17 -18.93 33.36 24.38
CA GLY A 17 -17.85 32.66 25.07
C GLY A 17 -17.73 31.28 24.44
N ARG A 18 -16.57 30.97 23.85
CA ARG A 18 -16.25 29.70 23.19
C ARG A 18 -16.34 28.61 24.24
N LYS A 19 -17.53 27.99 24.38
CA LYS A 19 -17.71 26.86 25.29
C LYS A 19 -16.69 25.79 24.87
N ILE A 20 -15.75 25.51 25.80
CA ILE A 20 -14.76 24.45 25.63
C ILE A 20 -15.53 23.15 25.43
N ASN A 21 -15.43 22.57 24.24
CA ASN A 21 -16.08 21.29 23.92
C ASN A 21 -15.20 20.16 24.46
N TRP A 22 -15.47 19.69 25.66
CA TRP A 22 -14.72 18.63 26.34
C TRP A 22 -14.58 17.36 25.46
N TRP A 23 -15.61 17.04 24.67
CA TRP A 23 -15.54 15.90 23.73
C TRP A 23 -14.46 16.06 22.66
N ARG A 24 -14.22 17.29 22.20
CA ARG A 24 -13.11 17.57 21.27
C ARG A 24 -11.75 17.41 21.94
N ILE A 25 -11.63 17.86 23.20
CA ILE A 25 -10.39 17.71 23.97
C ILE A 25 -10.09 16.22 24.16
N ILE A 26 -11.07 15.44 24.60
CA ILE A 26 -10.94 13.98 24.75
C ILE A 26 -10.52 13.35 23.42
N GLY A 27 -11.17 13.73 22.30
CA GLY A 27 -10.80 13.25 20.96
C GLY A 27 -9.35 13.56 20.59
N TYR A 28 -8.87 14.79 20.81
CA TYR A 28 -7.48 15.16 20.53
C TYR A 28 -6.47 14.43 21.44
N VAL A 29 -6.79 14.28 22.73
CA VAL A 29 -5.94 13.52 23.67
C VAL A 29 -5.84 12.06 23.24
N THR A 30 -6.96 11.44 22.88
CA THR A 30 -6.98 10.07 22.37
C THR A 30 -6.13 9.93 21.11
N LEU A 31 -6.29 10.83 20.13
CA LEU A 31 -5.48 10.84 18.92
C LEU A 31 -3.99 11.02 19.20
N LEU A 32 -3.64 11.91 20.16
CA LEU A 32 -2.26 12.13 20.56
C LEU A 32 -1.64 10.87 21.19
N ILE A 33 -2.40 10.19 22.06
CA ILE A 33 -1.94 8.93 22.68
C ILE A 33 -1.67 7.88 21.58
N PHE A 34 -2.60 7.69 20.65
CA PHE A 34 -2.39 6.78 19.53
C PHE A 34 -1.20 7.19 18.67
N ALA A 35 -1.04 8.48 18.37
CA ALA A 35 0.09 8.98 17.60
C ALA A 35 1.43 8.64 18.30
N ILE A 36 1.52 8.84 19.61
CA ILE A 36 2.72 8.49 20.39
C ILE A 36 2.97 6.98 20.34
N ILE A 37 1.95 6.14 20.56
CA ILE A 37 2.08 4.68 20.52
C ILE A 37 2.58 4.19 19.15
N TYR A 38 2.06 4.73 18.04
CA TYR A 38 2.46 4.33 16.70
C TYR A 38 3.81 4.91 16.26
N LEU A 39 4.16 6.12 16.69
CA LEU A 39 5.44 6.76 16.33
C LEU A 39 6.61 6.24 17.17
N TYR A 40 6.36 5.79 18.41
CA TYR A 40 7.41 5.33 19.31
C TYR A 40 8.29 4.21 18.72
N PRO A 41 7.77 3.13 18.12
CA PRO A 41 8.61 2.11 17.48
C PRO A 41 9.47 2.66 16.34
N LEU A 42 8.97 3.62 15.57
CA LEU A 42 9.72 4.25 14.48
C LEU A 42 10.86 5.12 15.03
N LEU A 43 10.60 5.86 16.10
CA LEU A 43 11.63 6.65 16.78
C LEU A 43 12.70 5.74 17.42
N MET A 44 12.29 4.61 18.01
CA MET A 44 13.21 3.59 18.51
C MET A 44 14.07 3.00 17.41
N LEU A 45 13.47 2.69 16.26
CA LEU A 45 14.20 2.17 15.10
C LEU A 45 15.24 3.19 14.61
N LEU A 46 14.86 4.46 14.49
CA LEU A 46 15.76 5.54 14.12
C LEU A 46 16.88 5.72 15.15
N SER A 47 16.53 5.74 16.44
CA SER A 47 17.51 5.81 17.53
C SER A 47 18.51 4.63 17.47
N THR A 48 18.01 3.43 17.24
CA THR A 48 18.86 2.22 17.12
C THR A 48 19.79 2.31 15.92
N ALA A 49 19.30 2.77 14.76
CA ALA A 49 20.11 2.93 13.55
C ALA A 49 21.27 3.91 13.69
N LEU A 50 21.18 4.85 14.62
CA LEU A 50 22.20 5.88 14.87
C LEU A 50 23.18 5.51 15.99
N LYS A 51 23.04 4.33 16.64
CA LYS A 51 23.91 3.84 17.72
C LYS A 51 25.00 2.93 17.18
N THR A 52 26.10 2.88 17.94
CA THR A 52 27.08 1.78 17.79
C THR A 52 26.56 0.49 18.40
N LEU A 53 27.08 -0.66 17.97
CA LEU A 53 26.65 -1.95 18.50
C LEU A 53 26.89 -2.10 20.03
N PRO A 54 28.04 -1.66 20.60
CA PRO A 54 28.24 -1.67 22.05
C PRO A 54 27.27 -0.75 22.80
N GLU A 55 26.97 0.43 22.25
CA GLU A 55 26.02 1.36 22.85
C GLU A 55 24.60 0.76 22.86
N PHE A 56 24.20 0.10 21.78
CA PHE A 56 22.92 -0.59 21.71
C PHE A 56 22.77 -1.65 22.81
N PHE A 57 23.78 -2.48 23.02
CA PHE A 57 23.72 -3.51 24.08
C PHE A 57 23.76 -2.91 25.49
N LYS A 58 24.44 -1.78 25.68
CA LYS A 58 24.49 -1.09 26.98
C LYS A 58 23.14 -0.44 27.34
N SER A 59 22.49 0.18 26.38
CA SER A 59 21.24 0.93 26.57
C SER A 59 20.37 0.89 25.33
N PRO A 60 19.57 -0.17 25.11
CA PRO A 60 18.75 -0.32 23.89
C PRO A 60 17.75 0.82 23.69
N THR A 61 17.13 1.32 24.77
CA THR A 61 16.05 2.29 24.73
C THR A 61 16.49 3.76 24.86
N ALA A 62 17.73 4.02 25.31
CA ALA A 62 18.24 5.39 25.43
C ALA A 62 18.41 6.05 24.05
N LEU A 63 18.50 7.36 24.01
CA LEU A 63 18.90 8.07 22.81
C LEU A 63 20.40 7.85 22.54
N PRO A 64 20.86 7.94 21.28
CA PRO A 64 22.27 7.79 20.96
C PRO A 64 23.11 8.89 21.60
N ALA A 65 24.20 8.52 22.28
CA ALA A 65 25.12 9.49 22.88
C ALA A 65 25.98 10.19 21.83
N SER A 66 26.35 9.46 20.78
CA SER A 66 27.10 9.96 19.63
C SER A 66 26.44 9.46 18.34
N PRO A 67 25.43 10.16 17.81
CA PRO A 67 24.75 9.72 16.59
C PRO A 67 25.71 9.58 15.42
N SER A 68 25.72 8.41 14.76
CA SER A 68 26.51 8.16 13.56
C SER A 68 25.65 7.58 12.45
N PHE A 69 26.02 7.88 11.21
CA PHE A 69 25.43 7.30 10.01
C PHE A 69 26.20 6.07 9.48
N ASP A 70 27.21 5.59 10.19
CA ASP A 70 28.07 4.47 9.76
C ASP A 70 27.26 3.21 9.50
N ASN A 71 26.22 2.96 10.29
CA ASN A 71 25.32 1.81 10.08
C ASN A 71 24.59 1.85 8.75
N PHE A 72 24.26 3.05 8.23
CA PHE A 72 23.64 3.19 6.93
C PHE A 72 24.62 2.88 5.79
N VAL A 73 25.88 3.31 5.94
CA VAL A 73 26.94 3.01 4.99
C VAL A 73 27.24 1.52 5.01
N GLU A 74 27.40 0.94 6.19
CA GLU A 74 27.63 -0.51 6.35
C GLU A 74 26.48 -1.34 5.76
N ALA A 75 25.23 -0.94 5.99
CA ALA A 75 24.07 -1.63 5.45
C ALA A 75 24.02 -1.55 3.93
N TRP A 76 24.38 -0.39 3.36
CA TRP A 76 24.42 -0.17 1.92
C TRP A 76 25.44 -1.07 1.22
N ASP A 77 26.63 -1.21 1.79
CA ASP A 77 27.73 -1.95 1.18
C ASP A 77 27.66 -3.46 1.43
N LYS A 78 27.37 -3.86 2.69
CA LYS A 78 27.46 -5.25 3.13
C LYS A 78 26.52 -6.22 2.46
N ALA A 79 25.30 -5.79 2.15
CA ALA A 79 24.28 -6.65 1.54
C ALA A 79 24.13 -6.44 0.03
N SER A 80 25.04 -5.72 -0.62
CA SER A 80 24.78 -5.23 -1.99
C SER A 80 23.39 -4.56 -2.09
N PHE A 81 23.05 -3.74 -1.09
CA PHE A 81 21.74 -3.14 -0.87
C PHE A 81 21.16 -2.46 -2.14
N PRO A 82 21.96 -1.74 -2.97
CA PRO A 82 21.46 -1.17 -4.22
C PRO A 82 20.84 -2.20 -5.15
N ARG A 83 21.42 -3.40 -5.26
CA ARG A 83 20.88 -4.48 -6.10
C ARG A 83 19.58 -5.02 -5.53
N LEU A 84 19.54 -5.27 -4.21
CA LEU A 84 18.34 -5.75 -3.53
C LEU A 84 17.19 -4.76 -3.67
N LEU A 85 17.49 -3.46 -3.53
CA LEU A 85 16.52 -2.38 -3.70
C LEU A 85 16.02 -2.30 -5.14
N LEU A 86 16.92 -2.39 -6.12
CA LEU A 86 16.55 -2.39 -7.54
C LEU A 86 15.66 -3.58 -7.89
N ASN A 87 16.00 -4.79 -7.43
CA ASN A 87 15.17 -5.97 -7.61
C ASN A 87 13.77 -5.76 -7.04
N SER A 88 13.67 -5.26 -5.80
CA SER A 88 12.37 -4.96 -5.17
C SER A 88 11.57 -3.93 -5.96
N LEU A 89 12.20 -2.86 -6.43
CA LEU A 89 11.55 -1.85 -7.27
C LEU A 89 11.04 -2.44 -8.57
N ILE A 90 11.85 -3.25 -9.27
CA ILE A 90 11.45 -3.92 -10.51
C ILE A 90 10.29 -4.87 -10.24
N TYR A 91 10.40 -5.77 -9.26
CA TYR A 91 9.34 -6.75 -8.97
C TYR A 91 8.04 -6.07 -8.57
N THR A 92 8.10 -5.08 -7.70
CA THR A 92 6.91 -4.35 -7.26
C THR A 92 6.28 -3.57 -8.41
N THR A 93 7.07 -2.82 -9.16
CA THR A 93 6.54 -1.96 -10.24
C THR A 93 5.99 -2.79 -11.38
N VAL A 94 6.78 -3.75 -11.91
CA VAL A 94 6.37 -4.57 -13.05
C VAL A 94 5.15 -5.42 -12.71
N SER A 95 5.17 -6.12 -11.56
CA SER A 95 4.02 -6.95 -11.17
C SER A 95 2.77 -6.11 -10.90
N THR A 96 2.90 -4.94 -10.28
CA THR A 96 1.75 -4.07 -10.02
C THR A 96 1.15 -3.50 -11.31
N VAL A 97 1.99 -3.06 -12.25
CA VAL A 97 1.51 -2.56 -13.55
C VAL A 97 0.80 -3.65 -14.33
N LEU A 98 1.42 -4.83 -14.47
CA LEU A 98 0.82 -5.97 -15.15
C LEU A 98 -0.48 -6.42 -14.47
N TYR A 99 -0.49 -6.45 -13.13
CA TYR A 99 -1.68 -6.78 -12.37
C TYR A 99 -2.83 -5.79 -12.64
N ILE A 100 -2.59 -4.49 -12.56
CA ILE A 100 -3.63 -3.47 -12.79
C ILE A 100 -4.21 -3.59 -14.20
N ILE A 101 -3.35 -3.78 -15.21
CA ILE A 101 -3.81 -3.96 -16.58
C ILE A 101 -4.72 -5.20 -16.69
N THR A 102 -4.27 -6.35 -16.19
CA THR A 102 -5.08 -7.57 -16.24
C THR A 102 -6.34 -7.48 -15.39
N ALA A 103 -6.25 -6.91 -14.19
CA ALA A 103 -7.35 -6.80 -13.25
C ALA A 103 -8.49 -5.91 -13.78
N ILE A 104 -8.20 -4.79 -14.44
CA ILE A 104 -9.24 -3.91 -14.98
C ILE A 104 -10.01 -4.60 -16.11
N PHE A 105 -9.31 -5.33 -16.98
CA PHE A 105 -9.94 -6.11 -18.06
C PHE A 105 -10.76 -7.29 -17.55
N VAL A 106 -10.43 -7.85 -16.39
CA VAL A 106 -11.22 -8.91 -15.72
C VAL A 106 -12.39 -8.29 -14.94
N ALA A 107 -12.16 -7.19 -14.23
CA ALA A 107 -13.15 -6.58 -13.36
C ALA A 107 -14.34 -5.98 -14.13
N PHE A 108 -14.09 -5.36 -15.29
CA PHE A 108 -15.12 -4.68 -16.07
C PHE A 108 -16.24 -5.64 -16.52
N PRO A 109 -15.99 -6.77 -17.20
CA PRO A 109 -17.06 -7.67 -17.63
C PRO A 109 -17.80 -8.33 -16.47
N ILE A 110 -17.12 -8.56 -15.34
CA ILE A 110 -17.75 -9.06 -14.10
C ILE A 110 -18.69 -7.98 -13.53
N ALA A 111 -18.25 -6.72 -13.47
CA ALA A 111 -19.01 -5.61 -12.92
C ALA A 111 -20.28 -5.33 -13.73
N ARG A 112 -20.18 -5.40 -15.06
CA ARG A 112 -21.29 -5.13 -16.00
C ARG A 112 -22.18 -6.36 -16.31
N GLY A 113 -21.74 -7.55 -15.88
CA GLY A 113 -22.49 -8.77 -16.13
C GLY A 113 -22.41 -9.29 -17.57
N LEU A 114 -21.36 -8.91 -18.30
CA LEU A 114 -21.18 -9.26 -19.72
C LEU A 114 -20.81 -10.74 -19.92
N VAL A 115 -20.34 -11.40 -18.88
CA VAL A 115 -19.92 -12.81 -18.92
C VAL A 115 -20.97 -13.67 -18.24
N ARG A 116 -21.34 -14.80 -18.86
CA ARG A 116 -22.21 -15.81 -18.25
C ARG A 116 -21.56 -16.32 -16.96
N GLY A 117 -22.33 -16.34 -15.87
CA GLY A 117 -21.81 -16.76 -14.56
C GLY A 117 -20.98 -15.69 -13.82
N HIS A 118 -21.02 -14.42 -14.22
CA HIS A 118 -20.29 -13.32 -13.58
C HIS A 118 -20.49 -13.28 -12.06
N LYS A 119 -21.69 -13.63 -11.55
CA LYS A 119 -21.94 -13.70 -10.09
C LYS A 119 -21.13 -14.81 -9.42
N LEU A 120 -21.07 -15.99 -10.05
CA LEU A 120 -20.28 -17.11 -9.55
C LEU A 120 -18.78 -16.76 -9.58
N ILE A 121 -18.29 -16.20 -10.70
CA ILE A 121 -16.90 -15.79 -10.83
C ILE A 121 -16.53 -14.77 -9.74
N PHE A 122 -17.38 -13.76 -9.53
CA PHE A 122 -17.16 -12.78 -8.46
C PHE A 122 -17.14 -13.44 -7.08
N THR A 123 -18.08 -14.36 -6.82
CA THR A 123 -18.14 -15.11 -5.54
C THR A 123 -16.88 -15.93 -5.33
N LEU A 124 -16.31 -16.55 -6.38
CA LEU A 124 -15.04 -17.29 -6.27
C LEU A 124 -13.88 -16.39 -5.87
N PHE A 125 -13.80 -15.14 -6.40
CA PHE A 125 -12.80 -14.18 -5.93
C PHE A 125 -13.01 -13.81 -4.46
N VAL A 126 -14.26 -13.67 -4.00
CA VAL A 126 -14.54 -13.41 -2.59
C VAL A 126 -14.15 -14.61 -1.71
N ILE A 127 -14.49 -15.83 -2.12
CA ILE A 127 -14.09 -17.05 -1.40
C ILE A 127 -12.57 -17.18 -1.32
N ALA A 128 -11.85 -16.83 -2.40
CA ALA A 128 -10.39 -16.90 -2.46
C ALA A 128 -9.69 -16.05 -1.38
N LEU A 129 -10.34 -15.01 -0.83
CA LEU A 129 -9.80 -14.24 0.30
C LEU A 129 -9.69 -15.05 1.60
N PHE A 130 -10.51 -16.05 1.75
CA PHE A 130 -10.57 -16.87 2.98
C PHE A 130 -9.77 -18.18 2.86
N LEU A 131 -9.24 -18.47 1.67
CA LEU A 131 -8.39 -19.65 1.45
C LEU A 131 -6.96 -19.41 1.92
N PRO A 132 -6.34 -20.38 2.58
CA PRO A 132 -4.93 -20.28 2.93
C PRO A 132 -4.04 -20.26 1.66
N PRO A 133 -2.85 -19.62 1.73
CA PRO A 133 -1.90 -19.63 0.62
C PRO A 133 -1.52 -21.07 0.21
N ALA A 134 -1.71 -21.40 -1.06
CA ALA A 134 -1.41 -22.72 -1.61
C ALA A 134 0.08 -22.90 -1.95
N LEU A 135 0.99 -22.66 -1.00
CA LEU A 135 2.43 -22.59 -1.23
C LEU A 135 3.00 -23.86 -1.90
N ILE A 136 2.59 -25.06 -1.45
CA ILE A 136 3.12 -26.34 -1.97
C ILE A 136 2.65 -26.56 -3.41
N PRO A 137 1.36 -26.48 -3.76
CA PRO A 137 0.91 -26.59 -5.14
C PRO A 137 1.52 -25.54 -6.08
N GLN A 138 1.65 -24.30 -5.61
CA GLN A 138 2.30 -23.22 -6.36
C GLN A 138 3.76 -23.55 -6.65
N PHE A 139 4.50 -24.04 -5.66
CA PHE A 139 5.89 -24.44 -5.82
C PHE A 139 6.05 -25.55 -6.88
N GLN A 140 5.21 -26.58 -6.79
CA GLN A 140 5.22 -27.68 -7.77
C GLN A 140 4.90 -27.18 -9.20
N LEU A 141 3.95 -26.26 -9.33
CA LEU A 141 3.59 -25.69 -10.62
C LEU A 141 4.77 -24.92 -11.23
N ILE A 142 5.41 -24.05 -10.47
CA ILE A 142 6.57 -23.26 -10.91
C ILE A 142 7.75 -24.18 -11.30
N LEU A 143 7.99 -25.24 -10.54
CA LEU A 143 9.01 -26.25 -10.90
C LEU A 143 8.69 -26.91 -12.24
N ARG A 144 7.44 -27.35 -12.45
CA ARG A 144 7.01 -27.97 -13.73
C ARG A 144 7.09 -27.02 -14.92
N MET A 145 6.88 -25.72 -14.69
CA MET A 145 6.99 -24.69 -15.73
C MET A 145 8.44 -24.28 -16.02
N GLY A 146 9.44 -24.80 -15.28
CA GLY A 146 10.84 -24.41 -15.42
C GLY A 146 11.13 -22.97 -14.97
N LEU A 147 10.27 -22.39 -14.16
CA LEU A 147 10.35 -20.99 -13.68
C LEU A 147 10.89 -20.85 -12.25
N TYR A 148 11.41 -21.95 -11.69
CA TYR A 148 12.06 -21.90 -10.37
C TYR A 148 13.37 -21.10 -10.45
N ASN A 149 13.67 -20.37 -9.40
CA ASN A 149 14.82 -19.48 -9.30
C ASN A 149 14.90 -18.47 -10.47
N ASN A 150 13.75 -17.98 -10.92
CA ASN A 150 13.62 -17.06 -12.03
C ASN A 150 12.81 -15.83 -11.61
N PRO A 151 13.33 -14.59 -11.81
CA PRO A 151 12.64 -13.36 -11.50
C PRO A 151 11.25 -13.23 -12.14
N PHE A 152 11.11 -13.66 -13.38
CA PHE A 152 9.83 -13.65 -14.09
C PHE A 152 8.83 -14.61 -13.44
N GLY A 153 9.26 -15.85 -13.13
CA GLY A 153 8.44 -16.82 -12.39
C GLY A 153 7.97 -16.28 -11.04
N TYR A 154 8.85 -15.58 -10.31
CA TYR A 154 8.50 -14.91 -9.07
C TYR A 154 7.46 -13.82 -9.26
N MET A 155 7.58 -12.98 -10.28
CA MET A 155 6.61 -11.91 -10.56
C MET A 155 5.22 -12.44 -10.94
N LEU A 156 5.11 -13.63 -11.56
CA LEU A 156 3.83 -14.20 -11.95
C LEU A 156 2.90 -14.49 -10.75
N PHE A 157 3.44 -14.77 -9.56
CA PHE A 157 2.63 -15.00 -8.37
C PHE A 157 1.74 -13.80 -8.01
N PHE A 158 2.20 -12.61 -8.31
CA PHE A 158 1.50 -11.38 -7.96
C PHE A 158 0.42 -10.97 -8.95
N LEU A 159 0.28 -11.67 -10.08
CA LEU A 159 -0.79 -11.41 -11.05
C LEU A 159 -2.16 -11.93 -10.57
N ILE A 160 -2.18 -12.76 -9.54
CA ILE A 160 -3.41 -13.34 -8.98
C ILE A 160 -3.65 -12.72 -7.59
N ASN A 161 -4.40 -11.62 -7.55
CA ASN A 161 -4.78 -10.97 -6.30
C ASN A 161 -6.29 -10.69 -6.27
N PRO A 162 -7.07 -11.42 -5.47
CA PRO A 162 -8.52 -11.26 -5.39
C PRO A 162 -8.97 -9.87 -4.91
N ILE A 163 -8.23 -9.26 -3.97
CA ILE A 163 -8.63 -8.00 -3.32
C ILE A 163 -8.78 -6.88 -4.36
N GLY A 164 -7.80 -6.73 -5.24
CA GLY A 164 -7.84 -5.67 -6.25
C GLY A 164 -8.97 -5.84 -7.25
N ILE A 165 -9.28 -7.08 -7.66
CA ILE A 165 -10.41 -7.37 -8.56
C ILE A 165 -11.73 -6.99 -7.87
N ILE A 166 -11.91 -7.34 -6.59
CA ILE A 166 -13.13 -7.03 -5.82
C ILE A 166 -13.32 -5.51 -5.71
N ILE A 167 -12.24 -4.76 -5.39
CA ILE A 167 -12.28 -3.30 -5.30
C ILE A 167 -12.65 -2.69 -6.65
N LEU A 168 -12.02 -3.13 -7.74
CA LEU A 168 -12.30 -2.61 -9.08
C LEU A 168 -13.72 -2.93 -9.53
N VAL A 169 -14.21 -4.16 -9.31
CA VAL A 169 -15.60 -4.55 -9.61
C VAL A 169 -16.57 -3.68 -8.83
N GLY A 170 -16.32 -3.46 -7.53
CA GLY A 170 -17.15 -2.61 -6.69
C GLY A 170 -17.21 -1.18 -7.22
N TYR A 171 -16.07 -0.61 -7.57
CA TYR A 171 -15.98 0.76 -8.11
C TYR A 171 -16.65 0.90 -9.48
N ILE A 172 -16.36 -0.02 -10.43
CA ILE A 172 -16.91 0.03 -11.78
C ILE A 172 -18.45 -0.05 -11.76
N ARG A 173 -19.04 -0.78 -10.80
CA ARG A 173 -20.49 -0.83 -10.60
C ARG A 173 -21.12 0.53 -10.25
N THR A 174 -20.34 1.47 -9.73
CA THR A 174 -20.81 2.82 -9.39
C THR A 174 -20.80 3.77 -10.60
N LEU A 175 -20.07 3.42 -11.66
CA LEU A 175 -20.01 4.22 -12.88
C LEU A 175 -21.33 4.13 -13.65
N PRO A 176 -21.82 5.25 -14.24
CA PRO A 176 -23.05 5.27 -15.05
C PRO A 176 -22.98 4.27 -16.21
N LYS A 177 -24.06 3.55 -16.47
CA LYS A 177 -24.14 2.58 -17.60
C LYS A 177 -24.31 3.25 -18.93
N GLU A 178 -24.78 4.48 -18.95
CA GLU A 178 -24.96 5.33 -20.13
C GLU A 178 -23.64 5.54 -20.88
N LEU A 179 -22.50 5.42 -20.17
CA LEU A 179 -21.17 5.45 -20.80
C LEU A 179 -20.94 4.23 -21.70
N ASP A 180 -21.44 3.05 -21.30
CA ASP A 180 -21.30 1.81 -22.05
C ASP A 180 -22.16 1.89 -23.32
N GLU A 181 -23.40 2.43 -23.22
CA GLU A 181 -24.34 2.61 -24.32
C GLU A 181 -23.81 3.63 -25.34
N SER A 182 -23.31 4.79 -24.87
CA SER A 182 -22.72 5.82 -25.74
C SER A 182 -21.52 5.27 -26.52
N ALA A 183 -20.62 4.54 -25.82
CA ALA A 183 -19.46 3.95 -26.48
C ALA A 183 -19.85 2.88 -27.52
N ALA A 184 -20.91 2.11 -27.25
CA ALA A 184 -21.45 1.15 -28.22
C ALA A 184 -22.02 1.84 -29.47
N MET A 185 -22.73 2.96 -29.30
CA MET A 185 -23.24 3.77 -30.43
C MET A 185 -22.12 4.35 -31.29
N ASP A 186 -20.99 4.71 -30.65
CA ASP A 186 -19.78 5.21 -31.34
C ASP A 186 -18.94 4.07 -31.97
N GLY A 187 -19.38 2.80 -31.89
CA GLY A 187 -18.65 1.65 -32.43
C GLY A 187 -17.35 1.33 -31.68
N CYS A 188 -17.23 1.77 -30.41
CA CYS A 188 -16.05 1.58 -29.61
C CYS A 188 -15.93 0.11 -29.16
N GLY A 189 -14.84 -0.58 -29.61
CA GLY A 189 -14.57 -1.95 -29.21
C GLY A 189 -14.18 -2.08 -27.73
N TYR A 190 -14.36 -3.30 -27.17
CA TYR A 190 -14.12 -3.63 -25.75
C TYR A 190 -12.77 -3.12 -25.21
N PHE A 191 -11.66 -3.47 -25.84
CA PHE A 191 -10.31 -3.10 -25.37
C PHE A 191 -10.12 -1.57 -25.37
N ARG A 192 -10.59 -0.90 -26.42
CA ARG A 192 -10.51 0.56 -26.52
C ARG A 192 -11.35 1.23 -25.44
N PHE A 193 -12.58 0.75 -25.20
CA PHE A 193 -13.46 1.27 -24.18
C PHE A 193 -12.88 1.13 -22.78
N VAL A 194 -12.41 -0.07 -22.42
CA VAL A 194 -11.80 -0.30 -21.10
C VAL A 194 -10.57 0.58 -20.90
N TRP A 195 -9.69 0.69 -21.91
CA TRP A 195 -8.45 1.45 -21.80
C TRP A 195 -8.67 2.97 -21.79
N GLN A 196 -9.54 3.48 -22.68
CA GLN A 196 -9.71 4.93 -22.88
C GLN A 196 -10.79 5.55 -21.99
N VAL A 197 -11.76 4.78 -21.50
CA VAL A 197 -12.90 5.30 -20.72
C VAL A 197 -12.87 4.72 -19.30
N ILE A 198 -12.97 3.40 -19.14
CA ILE A 198 -13.12 2.78 -17.81
C ILE A 198 -11.87 2.98 -16.96
N MET A 199 -10.68 2.75 -17.51
CA MET A 199 -9.42 2.85 -16.76
C MET A 199 -9.18 4.30 -16.25
N PRO A 200 -9.30 5.36 -17.04
CA PRO A 200 -9.19 6.73 -16.54
C PRO A 200 -10.25 7.11 -15.50
N LEU A 201 -11.49 6.68 -15.67
CA LEU A 201 -12.57 6.95 -14.72
C LEU A 201 -12.36 6.18 -13.41
N SER A 202 -11.68 5.01 -13.45
CA SER A 202 -11.39 4.19 -12.29
C SER A 202 -10.10 4.58 -11.56
N ARG A 203 -9.44 5.69 -11.91
CA ARG A 203 -8.18 6.14 -11.27
C ARG A 203 -8.19 6.12 -9.74
N PRO A 204 -9.26 6.56 -9.04
CA PRO A 204 -9.26 6.50 -7.57
C PRO A 204 -9.18 5.08 -7.02
N ALA A 205 -9.95 4.14 -7.60
CA ALA A 205 -9.90 2.73 -7.21
C ALA A 205 -8.58 2.07 -7.60
N ILE A 206 -8.06 2.37 -8.80
CA ILE A 206 -6.76 1.90 -9.27
C ILE A 206 -5.66 2.36 -8.31
N ALA A 207 -5.64 3.61 -7.87
CA ALA A 207 -4.64 4.09 -6.93
C ALA A 207 -4.68 3.33 -5.59
N THR A 208 -5.88 3.04 -5.08
CA THR A 208 -6.05 2.21 -3.89
C THR A 208 -5.47 0.81 -4.10
N VAL A 209 -5.78 0.18 -5.23
CA VAL A 209 -5.28 -1.16 -5.57
C VAL A 209 -3.77 -1.15 -5.77
N VAL A 210 -3.21 -0.13 -6.44
CA VAL A 210 -1.76 0.04 -6.62
C VAL A 210 -1.04 0.05 -5.28
N VAL A 211 -1.52 0.83 -4.31
CA VAL A 211 -0.88 0.92 -3.00
C VAL A 211 -0.96 -0.41 -2.24
N LEU A 212 -2.15 -1.01 -2.17
CA LEU A 212 -2.32 -2.28 -1.47
C LEU A 212 -1.49 -3.40 -2.08
N HIS A 213 -1.45 -3.48 -3.40
CA HIS A 213 -0.70 -4.50 -4.14
C HIS A 213 0.81 -4.29 -4.03
N ALA A 214 1.27 -3.04 -4.23
CA ALA A 214 2.69 -2.69 -4.12
C ALA A 214 3.25 -2.95 -2.71
N ILE A 215 2.49 -2.56 -1.65
CA ILE A 215 2.89 -2.85 -0.26
C ILE A 215 2.96 -4.36 -0.02
N GLY A 216 2.02 -5.15 -0.55
CA GLY A 216 2.03 -6.60 -0.44
C GLY A 216 3.29 -7.22 -1.04
N ILE A 217 3.65 -6.84 -2.28
CA ILE A 217 4.86 -7.34 -2.96
C ILE A 217 6.13 -6.88 -2.24
N TRP A 218 6.19 -5.60 -1.88
CA TRP A 218 7.36 -5.00 -1.25
C TRP A 218 7.73 -5.67 0.08
N ASN A 219 6.72 -6.02 0.89
CA ASN A 219 6.92 -6.64 2.20
C ASN A 219 6.98 -8.18 2.14
N GLU A 220 6.86 -8.76 0.94
CA GLU A 220 6.88 -10.23 0.80
C GLU A 220 8.25 -10.81 1.14
N LEU A 221 8.27 -11.74 2.08
CA LEU A 221 9.47 -12.41 2.54
C LEU A 221 9.44 -13.93 2.29
N ILE A 222 8.26 -14.54 2.36
CA ILE A 222 8.09 -15.99 2.30
C ILE A 222 8.34 -16.50 0.88
N LEU A 223 7.67 -15.90 -0.08
CA LEU A 223 7.79 -16.33 -1.49
C LEU A 223 9.24 -16.22 -2.01
N PRO A 224 9.96 -15.10 -1.89
CA PRO A 224 11.33 -15.04 -2.39
C PRO A 224 12.28 -15.97 -1.62
N THR A 225 11.97 -16.29 -0.36
CA THR A 225 12.76 -17.26 0.40
C THR A 225 12.59 -18.68 -0.13
N ILE A 226 11.40 -19.04 -0.65
CA ILE A 226 11.10 -20.35 -1.19
C ILE A 226 11.52 -20.46 -2.66
N TYR A 227 11.27 -19.42 -3.47
CA TYR A 227 11.35 -19.48 -4.93
C TYR A 227 12.64 -18.95 -5.53
N LEU A 228 13.41 -18.13 -4.81
CA LEU A 228 14.67 -17.57 -5.29
C LEU A 228 15.82 -18.10 -4.45
N THR A 229 16.79 -18.73 -5.10
CA THR A 229 17.99 -19.27 -4.45
C THR A 229 19.26 -18.50 -4.83
N ASN A 230 19.24 -17.84 -6.01
CA ASN A 230 20.34 -17.00 -6.43
C ASN A 230 20.26 -15.64 -5.73
N GLU A 231 21.29 -15.27 -4.99
CA GLU A 231 21.37 -13.98 -4.27
C GLU A 231 21.26 -12.77 -5.19
N ALA A 232 21.66 -12.89 -6.47
CA ALA A 232 21.51 -11.84 -7.46
C ALA A 232 20.03 -11.44 -7.71
N TYR A 233 19.08 -12.33 -7.40
CA TYR A 233 17.65 -12.14 -7.62
C TYR A 233 16.88 -11.77 -6.33
N PHE A 234 17.54 -11.72 -5.19
CA PHE A 234 16.84 -11.44 -3.94
C PHE A 234 16.23 -10.03 -3.91
N PRO A 235 14.97 -9.89 -3.49
CA PRO A 235 14.44 -8.60 -3.10
C PRO A 235 15.01 -8.17 -1.75
N VAL A 236 14.85 -6.91 -1.41
CA VAL A 236 15.47 -6.31 -0.22
C VAL A 236 15.01 -6.99 1.08
N THR A 237 13.76 -7.40 1.20
CA THR A 237 13.22 -8.13 2.37
C THR A 237 13.96 -9.44 2.61
N ARG A 238 14.24 -10.22 1.56
CA ARG A 238 15.01 -11.46 1.64
C ARG A 238 16.48 -11.18 1.96
N GLY A 239 17.04 -10.11 1.40
CA GLY A 239 18.42 -9.68 1.63
C GLY A 239 18.70 -9.26 3.07
N LEU A 240 17.70 -8.76 3.80
CA LEU A 240 17.87 -8.39 5.22
C LEU A 240 18.28 -9.57 6.13
N ILE A 241 18.04 -10.81 5.70
CA ILE A 241 18.47 -11.99 6.47
C ILE A 241 20.00 -12.06 6.63
N VAL A 242 20.77 -11.45 5.73
CA VAL A 242 22.23 -11.36 5.82
C VAL A 242 22.71 -10.67 7.11
N PHE A 243 21.92 -9.76 7.67
CA PHE A 243 22.24 -9.08 8.92
C PHE A 243 21.99 -9.94 10.18
N LYS A 244 21.34 -11.08 10.03
CA LYS A 244 21.25 -12.13 11.07
C LYS A 244 22.48 -13.01 10.98
N GLY A 245 23.53 -12.68 11.72
CA GLY A 245 24.73 -13.51 11.79
C GLY A 245 24.51 -14.79 12.60
N VAL A 246 25.42 -15.78 12.44
CA VAL A 246 25.41 -17.05 13.18
C VAL A 246 25.64 -16.82 14.68
N TYR A 247 26.36 -15.77 15.05
CA TYR A 247 26.75 -15.45 16.44
C TYR A 247 26.04 -14.23 17.02
N GLY A 248 25.03 -13.69 16.33
CA GLY A 248 24.26 -12.52 16.77
C GLY A 248 23.86 -11.62 15.61
N SER A 249 22.89 -10.75 15.86
CA SER A 249 22.42 -9.77 14.87
C SER A 249 23.09 -8.44 15.10
N ASN A 250 23.56 -7.79 14.03
CA ASN A 250 23.94 -6.39 14.09
C ASN A 250 22.66 -5.52 14.02
N TRP A 251 22.06 -5.32 15.20
CA TRP A 251 20.77 -4.60 15.31
C TRP A 251 20.81 -3.16 14.79
N PRO A 252 21.87 -2.36 15.08
CA PRO A 252 21.98 -1.01 14.51
C PRO A 252 22.03 -1.00 12.99
N THR A 253 22.83 -1.84 12.35
CA THR A 253 22.93 -1.94 10.89
C THR A 253 21.64 -2.48 10.29
N LEU A 254 20.99 -3.46 10.92
CA LEU A 254 19.68 -3.96 10.51
C LEU A 254 18.61 -2.87 10.61
N ALA A 255 18.60 -2.06 11.67
CA ALA A 255 17.69 -0.96 11.83
C ALA A 255 17.87 0.11 10.73
N ALA A 256 19.12 0.42 10.38
CA ALA A 256 19.43 1.32 9.27
C ALA A 256 18.91 0.77 7.93
N ALA A 257 19.13 -0.53 7.66
CA ALA A 257 18.62 -1.19 6.45
C ALA A 257 17.09 -1.17 6.38
N VAL A 258 16.38 -1.41 7.50
CA VAL A 258 14.91 -1.35 7.57
C VAL A 258 14.41 0.07 7.34
N LEU A 259 15.07 1.10 7.84
CA LEU A 259 14.71 2.49 7.55
C LEU A 259 14.86 2.81 6.06
N MET A 260 15.98 2.42 5.44
CA MET A 260 16.17 2.60 4.00
C MET A 260 15.13 1.86 3.16
N LEU A 261 14.76 0.64 3.57
CA LEU A 261 13.69 -0.15 2.95
C LEU A 261 12.33 0.56 3.04
N THR A 262 12.06 1.27 4.13
CA THR A 262 10.76 1.91 4.36
C THR A 262 10.55 3.14 3.46
N LEU A 263 11.61 3.83 3.08
CA LEU A 263 11.53 5.10 2.33
C LEU A 263 10.77 4.99 1.00
N PRO A 264 11.02 4.01 0.10
CA PRO A 264 10.29 3.93 -1.17
C PRO A 264 8.78 3.76 -1.00
N MET A 265 8.36 2.95 -0.01
CA MET A 265 6.93 2.75 0.26
C MET A 265 6.29 3.96 0.92
N LEU A 266 7.02 4.66 1.77
CA LEU A 266 6.55 5.93 2.35
C LEU A 266 6.35 6.98 1.25
N ILE A 267 7.28 7.12 0.33
CA ILE A 267 7.16 8.03 -0.82
C ILE A 267 5.95 7.64 -1.68
N LEU A 268 5.80 6.36 -2.02
CA LEU A 268 4.64 5.88 -2.79
C LEU A 268 3.33 6.23 -2.08
N PHE A 269 3.23 5.98 -0.78
CA PHE A 269 2.06 6.32 0.01
C PHE A 269 1.77 7.83 0.00
N LEU A 270 2.77 8.66 0.26
CA LEU A 270 2.61 10.13 0.29
C LEU A 270 2.14 10.69 -1.07
N VAL A 271 2.60 10.12 -2.18
CA VAL A 271 2.16 10.52 -3.52
C VAL A 271 0.72 10.11 -3.77
N LEU A 272 0.32 8.90 -3.35
CA LEU A 272 -0.98 8.33 -3.68
C LEU A 272 -2.06 8.55 -2.61
N GLN A 273 -1.74 9.04 -1.41
CA GLN A 273 -2.68 9.18 -0.28
C GLN A 273 -3.97 9.95 -0.62
N LYS A 274 -3.86 11.00 -1.44
CA LYS A 274 -5.02 11.79 -1.86
C LYS A 274 -6.04 11.00 -2.67
N TYR A 275 -5.58 10.01 -3.44
CA TYR A 275 -6.46 9.15 -4.23
C TYR A 275 -7.06 8.02 -3.38
N ILE A 276 -6.33 7.53 -2.37
CA ILE A 276 -6.82 6.49 -1.46
C ILE A 276 -8.01 7.00 -0.65
N ILE A 277 -7.89 8.21 -0.09
CA ILE A 277 -8.97 8.82 0.72
C ILE A 277 -10.24 8.98 -0.14
N SER A 278 -10.12 9.45 -1.38
CA SER A 278 -11.27 9.61 -2.28
C SER A 278 -11.90 8.29 -2.71
N GLY A 279 -11.08 7.24 -2.90
CA GLY A 279 -11.57 5.92 -3.28
C GLY A 279 -12.33 5.19 -2.17
N LEU A 280 -11.86 5.31 -0.92
CA LEU A 280 -12.52 4.72 0.26
C LEU A 280 -13.85 5.42 0.59
N THR A 281 -13.91 6.75 0.45
CA THR A 281 -15.13 7.50 0.72
C THR A 281 -16.20 7.28 -0.34
N ALA A 282 -15.85 7.08 -1.60
CA ALA A 282 -16.80 6.76 -2.66
C ALA A 282 -17.52 5.41 -2.45
N GLY A 283 -16.87 4.46 -1.75
CA GLY A 283 -17.46 3.17 -1.36
C GLY A 283 -18.32 3.23 -0.10
N ALA A 284 -18.10 4.21 0.78
CA ALA A 284 -18.75 4.29 2.09
C ALA A 284 -20.04 5.15 2.11
N VAL A 285 -20.30 5.96 1.09
CA VAL A 285 -21.44 6.91 1.03
C VAL A 285 -22.73 6.27 0.49
N LYS A 286 -22.81 4.94 0.35
CA LYS A 286 -24.06 4.21 0.05
C LYS A 286 -24.50 3.34 1.22
N GLY A 287 -24.68 3.97 2.40
CA GLY A 287 -25.41 3.46 3.55
C GLY A 287 -26.58 4.40 3.83
#